data_55dd122bb3f871fbe7bf33eff51e9e03
#
_entry.id   55dd122bb3f871fbe7bf33eff51e9e03
#
_cell.length_a   1.000
_cell.length_b   1.000
_cell.length_c   1.000
_cell.angle_alpha   90.00
_cell.angle_beta   90.00
_cell.angle_gamma   90.00
#
_symmetry.space_group_name_H-M   'P 1'
#
loop_
_entity.id
_entity.type
_entity.pdbx_description
1 polymer ?
#
loop_
_entity_poly.entity_id
_entity_poly.type
_entity_poly.pdbx_seq_one_letter_code
_entity_poly.pdbx_strand_id
1 'polypeptide(L)'
;LMAFGAMDAFVAAGAGQPGRTVWFSSVNTSLQALQSLRSGQLAALAGGHFIAGAWALVMLYDYHHGRDFASEGLELERPMFTLFTPAMARRYQQRFGQGFDRLDVRPYSKVLNPTVQRYQFGFAQLL
;
A
#
# COMPACT_ATOMS: atom_id res chain seq x y z
N LEU A 1 -12.00 1.60 -8.27
CA LEU A 1 -12.99 1.86 -9.33
C LEU A 1 -14.37 1.29 -8.98
N MET A 2 -14.51 0.01 -8.64
CA MET A 2 -15.82 -0.58 -8.29
C MET A 2 -16.50 0.10 -7.11
N ALA A 3 -15.78 0.46 -6.06
CA ALA A 3 -16.35 1.15 -4.91
C ALA A 3 -16.97 2.49 -5.28
N PHE A 4 -16.37 3.26 -6.19
CA PHE A 4 -16.90 4.54 -6.62
C PHE A 4 -18.18 4.36 -7.44
N GLY A 5 -18.21 3.40 -8.37
CA GLY A 5 -19.45 3.09 -9.10
C GLY A 5 -20.58 2.64 -8.16
N ALA A 6 -20.28 1.88 -7.12
CA ALA A 6 -21.26 1.52 -6.10
C ALA A 6 -21.75 2.74 -5.30
N MET A 7 -20.84 3.65 -4.93
CA MET A 7 -21.19 4.90 -4.26
C MET A 7 -22.10 5.78 -5.13
N ASP A 8 -21.73 5.95 -6.41
CA ASP A 8 -22.51 6.74 -7.36
C ASP A 8 -23.91 6.14 -7.58
N ALA A 9 -23.99 4.83 -7.75
CA ALA A 9 -25.27 4.13 -7.90
C ALA A 9 -26.13 4.25 -6.63
N PHE A 10 -25.51 4.20 -5.45
CA PHE A 10 -26.19 4.36 -4.18
C PHE A 10 -26.78 5.78 -4.02
N VAL A 11 -26.02 6.80 -4.40
CA VAL A 11 -26.49 8.20 -4.39
C VAL A 11 -27.61 8.38 -5.41
N ALA A 12 -27.45 7.87 -6.63
CA ALA A 12 -28.46 7.96 -7.70
C ALA A 12 -29.79 7.27 -7.31
N ALA A 13 -29.72 6.18 -6.54
CA ALA A 13 -30.91 5.49 -6.02
C ALA A 13 -31.61 6.22 -4.85
N GLY A 14 -31.16 7.42 -4.47
CA GLY A 14 -31.72 8.18 -3.36
C GLY A 14 -31.52 7.51 -1.99
N ALA A 15 -30.55 6.63 -1.87
CA ALA A 15 -30.38 5.78 -0.70
C ALA A 15 -29.69 6.48 0.49
N GLY A 16 -29.41 7.78 0.39
CA GLY A 16 -28.94 8.64 1.48
C GLY A 16 -30.03 9.13 2.41
N GLN A 17 -31.09 8.32 2.64
CA GLN A 17 -32.20 8.72 3.50
C GLN A 17 -31.78 8.79 4.98
N PRO A 18 -32.38 9.71 5.76
CA PRO A 18 -32.15 9.81 7.21
C PRO A 18 -32.39 8.46 7.92
N GLY A 19 -31.42 8.05 8.75
CA GLY A 19 -31.51 6.80 9.52
C GLY A 19 -30.89 5.58 8.82
N ARG A 20 -30.38 5.69 7.58
CA ARG A 20 -29.69 4.60 6.88
C ARG A 20 -28.25 4.94 6.63
N THR A 21 -27.35 4.37 7.42
CA THR A 21 -25.91 4.53 7.23
C THR A 21 -25.36 3.36 6.41
N VAL A 22 -24.65 3.66 5.32
CA VAL A 22 -23.94 2.67 4.52
C VAL A 22 -22.46 3.01 4.52
N TRP A 23 -21.65 1.99 4.79
CA TRP A 23 -20.20 2.10 4.81
C TRP A 23 -19.60 1.55 3.53
N PHE A 24 -18.77 2.35 2.88
CA PHE A 24 -17.99 1.92 1.71
C PHE A 24 -16.54 1.70 2.09
N SER A 25 -15.96 0.62 1.59
CA SER A 25 -14.53 0.35 1.69
C SER A 25 -13.94 0.02 0.34
N SER A 26 -12.63 0.20 0.19
CA SER A 26 -11.95 -0.05 -1.07
C SER A 26 -10.55 -0.59 -0.86
N VAL A 27 -10.04 -1.25 -1.88
CA VAL A 27 -8.65 -1.66 -2.01
C VAL A 27 -8.06 -0.92 -3.20
N ASN A 28 -7.18 0.01 -2.96
CA ASN A 28 -6.35 0.74 -3.94
C ASN A 28 -5.77 2.00 -3.28
N THR A 29 -4.80 2.63 -3.95
CA THR A 29 -4.20 3.90 -3.52
C THR A 29 -4.28 4.97 -4.59
N SER A 30 -5.35 4.95 -5.41
CA SER A 30 -5.61 6.03 -6.37
C SER A 30 -5.83 7.35 -5.63
N LEU A 31 -5.51 8.46 -6.28
CA LEU A 31 -5.71 9.80 -5.72
C LEU A 31 -7.15 10.00 -5.23
N GLN A 32 -8.13 9.55 -6.01
CA GLN A 32 -9.54 9.61 -5.65
C GLN A 32 -9.85 8.80 -4.37
N ALA A 33 -9.28 7.58 -4.23
CA ALA A 33 -9.49 6.76 -3.04
C ALA A 33 -8.89 7.41 -1.78
N LEU A 34 -7.70 7.99 -1.89
CA LEU A 34 -7.05 8.72 -0.80
C LEU A 34 -7.84 9.97 -0.38
N GLN A 35 -8.39 10.70 -1.35
CA GLN A 35 -9.26 11.85 -1.10
C GLN A 35 -10.56 11.42 -0.43
N SER A 36 -11.20 10.35 -0.92
CA SER A 36 -12.46 9.83 -0.37
C SER A 36 -12.30 9.27 1.06
N LEU A 37 -11.15 8.66 1.37
CA LEU A 37 -10.83 8.29 2.75
C LEU A 37 -10.69 9.53 3.65
N ARG A 38 -10.02 10.56 3.18
CA ARG A 38 -9.80 11.80 3.94
C ARG A 38 -11.06 12.61 4.16
N SER A 39 -11.99 12.58 3.21
CA SER A 39 -13.29 13.25 3.31
C SER A 39 -14.35 12.44 4.09
N GLY A 40 -14.04 11.19 4.45
CA GLY A 40 -14.96 10.30 5.13
C GLY A 40 -15.98 9.60 4.22
N GLN A 41 -15.87 9.76 2.90
CA GLN A 41 -16.70 9.04 1.93
C GLN A 41 -16.40 7.55 1.91
N LEU A 42 -15.14 7.17 2.13
CA LEU A 42 -14.73 5.79 2.41
C LEU A 42 -14.49 5.62 3.89
N ALA A 43 -15.09 4.60 4.48
CA ALA A 43 -14.90 4.22 5.87
C ALA A 43 -13.55 3.52 6.08
N ALA A 44 -13.09 2.77 5.06
CA ALA A 44 -11.82 2.06 5.08
C ALA A 44 -11.18 1.99 3.70
N LEU A 45 -9.86 2.05 3.67
CA LEU A 45 -9.05 1.90 2.47
C LEU A 45 -7.85 1.03 2.79
N ALA A 46 -7.71 -0.09 2.10
CA ALA A 46 -6.53 -0.94 2.15
C ALA A 46 -5.68 -0.76 0.89
N GLY A 47 -4.36 -0.76 1.04
CA GLY A 47 -3.45 -0.60 -0.09
C GLY A 47 -2.02 -0.96 0.27
N GLY A 48 -1.07 -0.63 -0.62
CA GLY A 48 0.36 -0.90 -0.42
C GLY A 48 0.86 -2.19 -1.07
N HIS A 49 -0.02 -3.10 -1.47
CA HIS A 49 0.34 -4.40 -2.06
C HIS A 49 1.18 -4.29 -3.34
N PHE A 50 1.06 -3.20 -4.10
CA PHE A 50 1.83 -2.97 -5.33
C PHE A 50 3.34 -2.91 -5.08
N ILE A 51 3.78 -2.64 -3.84
CA ILE A 51 5.21 -2.60 -3.48
C ILE A 51 5.85 -4.00 -3.48
N ALA A 52 5.06 -5.07 -3.53
CA ALA A 52 5.58 -6.44 -3.58
C ALA A 52 6.56 -6.65 -4.75
N GLY A 53 6.33 -6.01 -5.89
CA GLY A 53 7.25 -6.02 -7.03
C GLY A 53 8.62 -5.42 -6.71
N ALA A 54 8.67 -4.33 -5.95
CA ALA A 54 9.93 -3.72 -5.53
C ALA A 54 10.69 -4.62 -4.54
N TRP A 55 9.99 -5.27 -3.62
CA TRP A 55 10.60 -6.24 -2.70
C TRP A 55 11.15 -7.46 -3.42
N ALA A 56 10.42 -8.01 -4.39
CA ALA A 56 10.91 -9.09 -5.23
C ALA A 56 12.19 -8.68 -5.99
N LEU A 57 12.24 -7.45 -6.51
CA LEU A 57 13.41 -6.92 -7.18
C LEU A 57 14.62 -6.80 -6.23
N VAL A 58 14.43 -6.35 -4.99
CA VAL A 58 15.49 -6.31 -3.97
C VAL A 58 16.05 -7.72 -3.72
N MET A 59 15.18 -8.71 -3.55
CA MET A 59 15.62 -10.10 -3.33
C MET A 59 16.38 -10.66 -4.54
N LEU A 60 15.89 -10.41 -5.75
CA LEU A 60 16.56 -10.85 -6.99
C LEU A 60 17.91 -10.17 -7.17
N TYR A 61 18.00 -8.88 -6.87
CA TYR A 61 19.27 -8.15 -6.90
C TYR A 61 20.27 -8.75 -5.91
N ASP A 62 19.85 -8.98 -4.67
CA ASP A 62 20.70 -9.55 -3.63
C ASP A 62 21.17 -10.96 -4.01
N TYR A 63 20.27 -11.80 -4.52
CA TYR A 63 20.60 -13.14 -4.99
C TYR A 63 21.63 -13.12 -6.12
N HIS A 64 21.44 -12.25 -7.11
CA HIS A 64 22.38 -12.10 -8.23
C HIS A 64 23.77 -11.65 -7.77
N HIS A 65 23.86 -10.95 -6.65
CA HIS A 65 25.12 -10.49 -6.05
C HIS A 65 25.62 -11.41 -4.91
N GLY A 66 25.19 -12.67 -4.90
CA GLY A 66 25.69 -13.70 -3.99
C GLY A 66 25.12 -13.62 -2.56
N ARG A 67 24.03 -12.91 -2.34
CA ARG A 67 23.30 -12.89 -1.08
C ARG A 67 22.00 -13.66 -1.20
N ASP A 68 22.05 -14.93 -0.85
CA ASP A 68 20.89 -15.81 -0.88
C ASP A 68 19.84 -15.41 0.17
N PHE A 69 18.61 -15.75 -0.11
CA PHE A 69 17.47 -15.59 0.81
C PHE A 69 17.04 -16.92 1.47
N ALA A 70 17.85 -17.97 1.39
CA ALA A 70 17.60 -19.25 2.05
C ALA A 70 17.39 -19.11 3.57
N SER A 71 18.03 -18.10 4.20
CA SER A 71 17.81 -17.78 5.62
C SER A 71 16.40 -17.29 5.96
N GLU A 72 15.59 -16.93 4.97
CA GLU A 72 14.19 -16.52 5.16
C GLU A 72 13.23 -17.70 5.24
N GLY A 73 13.70 -18.93 4.93
CA GLY A 73 12.91 -20.15 4.85
C GLY A 73 12.47 -20.49 3.43
N LEU A 74 11.69 -21.56 3.31
CA LEU A 74 11.17 -22.02 2.00
C LEU A 74 10.03 -21.12 1.49
N GLU A 75 9.39 -20.41 2.39
CA GLU A 75 8.25 -19.55 2.10
C GLU A 75 8.40 -18.22 2.84
N LEU A 76 8.24 -17.12 2.13
CA LEU A 76 8.33 -15.78 2.68
C LEU A 76 6.95 -15.12 2.64
N GLU A 77 6.21 -15.27 3.73
CA GLU A 77 4.94 -14.57 3.92
C GLU A 77 5.16 -13.20 4.56
N ARG A 78 4.61 -12.16 3.95
CA ARG A 78 4.64 -10.78 4.49
C ARG A 78 3.31 -10.07 4.23
N PRO A 79 2.79 -9.33 5.21
CA PRO A 79 1.59 -8.53 5.04
C PRO A 79 1.88 -7.35 4.11
N MET A 80 1.39 -7.43 2.88
CA MET A 80 1.58 -6.37 1.88
C MET A 80 0.48 -5.30 1.92
N PHE A 81 -0.69 -5.65 2.46
CA PHE A 81 -1.76 -4.68 2.62
C PHE A 81 -1.60 -3.90 3.92
N THR A 82 -1.83 -2.61 3.84
CA THR A 82 -1.89 -1.69 4.98
C THR A 82 -3.23 -0.98 4.98
N LEU A 83 -3.88 -0.94 6.13
CA LEU A 83 -5.08 -0.13 6.31
C LEU A 83 -4.65 1.33 6.46
N PHE A 84 -5.09 2.16 5.53
CA PHE A 84 -4.74 3.57 5.51
C PHE A 84 -5.54 4.35 6.53
N THR A 85 -4.86 5.13 7.34
CA THR A 85 -5.45 6.23 8.08
C THR A 85 -5.45 7.50 7.23
N PRO A 86 -6.29 8.52 7.54
CA PRO A 86 -6.23 9.81 6.86
C PRO A 86 -4.85 10.48 6.92
N ALA A 87 -4.10 10.25 8.01
CA ALA A 87 -2.73 10.75 8.15
C ALA A 87 -1.77 10.03 7.20
N MET A 88 -1.86 8.71 7.09
CA MET A 88 -1.06 7.92 6.14
C MET A 88 -1.40 8.29 4.69
N ALA A 89 -2.67 8.52 4.37
CA ALA A 89 -3.09 8.97 3.04
C ALA A 89 -2.45 10.31 2.66
N ARG A 90 -2.33 11.25 3.60
CA ARG A 90 -1.61 12.51 3.38
C ARG A 90 -0.12 12.30 3.11
N ARG A 91 0.55 11.50 3.97
CA ARG A 91 1.99 11.18 3.80
C ARG A 91 2.25 10.50 2.47
N TYR A 92 1.42 9.53 2.12
CA TYR A 92 1.52 8.84 0.83
C TYR A 92 1.40 9.81 -0.33
N GLN A 93 0.40 10.68 -0.33
CA GLN A 93 0.21 11.67 -1.38
C GLN A 93 1.38 12.67 -1.48
N GLN A 94 1.93 13.10 -0.35
CA GLN A 94 3.08 14.00 -0.32
C GLN A 94 4.35 13.33 -0.87
N ARG A 95 4.54 12.04 -0.55
CA ARG A 95 5.76 11.31 -0.92
C ARG A 95 5.70 10.73 -2.32
N PHE A 96 4.56 10.21 -2.74
CA PHE A 96 4.38 9.45 -3.97
C PHE A 96 3.33 10.03 -4.92
N GLY A 97 2.74 11.15 -4.60
CA GLY A 97 1.67 11.75 -5.42
C GLY A 97 2.12 12.18 -6.83
N GLN A 98 3.42 12.34 -7.04
CA GLN A 98 4.03 12.65 -8.33
C GLN A 98 4.77 11.46 -8.96
N GLY A 99 4.68 10.28 -8.36
CA GLY A 99 5.34 9.07 -8.83
C GLY A 99 6.22 8.40 -7.78
N PHE A 100 6.89 7.32 -8.19
CA PHE A 100 7.72 6.48 -7.33
C PHE A 100 9.22 6.74 -7.48
N ASP A 101 9.62 7.79 -8.19
CA ASP A 101 11.03 8.14 -8.45
C ASP A 101 11.84 8.36 -7.17
N ARG A 102 11.13 8.65 -6.07
CA ARG A 102 11.73 8.85 -4.74
C ARG A 102 11.71 7.58 -3.87
N LEU A 103 11.28 6.45 -4.43
CA LEU A 103 11.30 5.19 -3.71
C LEU A 103 12.73 4.67 -3.64
N ASP A 104 13.33 4.74 -2.46
CA ASP A 104 14.65 4.17 -2.21
C ASP A 104 14.51 2.84 -1.47
N VAL A 105 14.79 1.75 -2.18
CA VAL A 105 14.76 0.38 -1.63
C VAL A 105 16.14 -0.15 -1.24
N ARG A 106 17.20 0.60 -1.50
CA ARG A 106 18.59 0.21 -1.17
C ARG A 106 18.81 -0.10 0.31
N PRO A 107 18.19 0.62 1.27
CA PRO A 107 18.34 0.31 2.69
C PRO A 107 17.86 -1.09 3.09
N TYR A 108 17.03 -1.73 2.25
CA TYR A 108 16.46 -3.07 2.51
C TYR A 108 17.23 -4.20 1.83
N SER A 109 18.24 -3.90 1.01
CA SER A 109 19.10 -4.86 0.34
C SER A 109 20.20 -5.35 1.29
N LYS A 110 20.43 -6.66 1.38
CA LYS A 110 21.53 -7.26 2.14
C LYS A 110 22.90 -6.98 1.52
N VAL A 111 22.93 -6.67 0.22
CA VAL A 111 24.16 -6.30 -0.50
C VAL A 111 24.52 -4.85 -0.25
N LEU A 112 23.54 -3.95 -0.44
CA LEU A 112 23.76 -2.51 -0.34
C LEU A 112 23.76 -2.00 1.11
N ASN A 113 23.13 -2.75 2.01
CA ASN A 113 23.13 -2.50 3.44
C ASN A 113 23.44 -3.79 4.22
N PRO A 114 24.71 -4.10 4.49
CA PRO A 114 25.12 -5.33 5.16
C PRO A 114 24.59 -5.52 6.58
N THR A 115 23.97 -4.49 7.19
CA THR A 115 23.33 -4.61 8.49
C THR A 115 21.99 -5.35 8.42
N VAL A 116 21.41 -5.50 7.23
CA VAL A 116 20.17 -6.24 7.01
C VAL A 116 20.45 -7.74 7.10
N GLN A 117 19.99 -8.36 8.20
CA GLN A 117 20.13 -9.80 8.41
C GLN A 117 18.93 -10.56 7.83
N ARG A 118 17.72 -9.99 7.96
CA ARG A 118 16.46 -10.54 7.45
C ARG A 118 15.67 -9.47 6.73
N TYR A 119 14.92 -9.87 5.72
CA TYR A 119 14.04 -8.97 5.03
C TYR A 119 12.83 -8.62 5.90
N GLN A 120 12.66 -7.34 6.16
CA GLN A 120 11.50 -6.78 6.85
C GLN A 120 10.74 -5.90 5.88
N PHE A 121 9.98 -6.54 5.01
CA PHE A 121 9.23 -5.85 3.98
C PHE A 121 7.86 -5.42 4.50
N GLY A 122 7.54 -4.16 4.33
CA GLY A 122 6.25 -3.60 4.69
C GLY A 122 6.05 -2.23 4.05
N PHE A 123 4.81 -1.89 3.78
CA PHE A 123 4.50 -0.61 3.14
C PHE A 123 4.65 0.59 4.10
N ALA A 124 4.26 0.41 5.36
CA ALA A 124 4.30 1.49 6.34
C ALA A 124 5.71 2.07 6.57
N GLN A 125 6.75 1.26 6.35
CA GLN A 125 8.15 1.67 6.48
C GLN A 125 8.60 2.65 5.38
N LEU A 126 7.84 2.72 4.29
CA LEU A 126 8.14 3.58 3.15
C LEU A 126 7.46 4.95 3.25
N LEU A 127 6.55 5.14 4.21
CA LEU A 127 5.85 6.40 4.48
C LEU A 127 6.61 7.24 5.50
#